data_0ab89db5509f219ce51e157718612d60
#
_entry.id   0ab89db5509f219ce51e157718612d60
#
_cell.length_a   1.000
_cell.length_b   1.000
_cell.length_c   1.000
_cell.angle_alpha   90.00
_cell.angle_beta   90.00
_cell.angle_gamma   90.00
#
_symmetry.space_group_name_H-M   'P 1'
#
loop_
_entity.id
_entity.type
_entity.pdbx_description
1 polymer ?
#
loop_
_entity_poly.entity_id
_entity_poly.type
_entity_poly.pdbx_seq_one_letter_code
_entity_poly.pdbx_strand_id
1 'polypeptide(L)'
;MKRLLSYMCAYKKESILGPLFKMLEASFELFVPLVVANMVDVGIANGSVSYVVRMGGLLLLLAIIGLTCSLTAQYFAAKAATGTATALRNNLFSHIGTLSYTEIDTIGTSTLITRMTSDINQVQNGINMTLRLLLRSPFVVFGAMVMAFTVDAHTAMVFAVTIPVLCVVVFGIMLISMPLYQSVQRQLDKVLLTTRENLMGVRVIRAFNRQENEREKFEEENGSLVKMQVFVGKISALLNPVTYVIINIATVAVIWVGAGRVDAGIISQGKVIALVNYMAQILVELIKMANLIILISKAVACMKRVDSVFEIKSSIEEKPHEIKTQNTENEMETTQKISPETAKVEFDHVDFAYAGAKSDSLTDISFKAMKGQTIGVIGGTGSGKSTLVNLIPRFYDVREGKVLIDGADVRDLPLTELRHAIGAVPQRAVLFKGTLRDNMRWGKEDATDEEIWHALDVAQARDFIEAKGEGLDLMIDQGGHNLSGGQRQRLTIARALVRDPQILIMDDSASALDFATDARLRRAIRENTKDMTVFIVSQRATTIRNADTILVLDDGKLAGIGNHKQLLKECDVYREICLSQLSKKEVERDEQ
;
A
#
# COMPACT_ATOMS: atom_id res chain seq x y z
N MET A 1 -14.32 3.62 -10.77
CA MET A 1 -14.58 3.10 -12.12
C MET A 1 -14.30 4.10 -13.25
N LYS A 2 -14.78 5.35 -13.22
CA LYS A 2 -14.44 6.38 -14.23
C LYS A 2 -12.91 6.57 -14.38
N ARG A 3 -12.19 6.61 -13.25
CA ARG A 3 -10.73 6.73 -13.22
C ARG A 3 -10.01 5.55 -13.90
N LEU A 4 -10.48 4.30 -13.68
CA LEU A 4 -9.93 3.12 -14.36
C LEU A 4 -10.08 3.22 -15.88
N LEU A 5 -11.28 3.61 -16.35
CA LEU A 5 -11.53 3.83 -17.77
C LEU A 5 -10.64 4.94 -18.35
N SER A 6 -10.38 6.00 -17.60
CA SER A 6 -9.46 7.06 -18.03
C SER A 6 -8.05 6.53 -18.26
N TYR A 7 -7.51 5.70 -17.37
CA TYR A 7 -6.19 5.07 -17.55
C TYR A 7 -6.17 4.07 -18.72
N MET A 8 -7.27 3.32 -18.91
CA MET A 8 -7.40 2.43 -20.06
C MET A 8 -7.50 3.19 -21.39
N CYS A 9 -7.94 4.45 -21.38
CA CYS A 9 -7.98 5.29 -22.58
C CYS A 9 -6.60 5.50 -23.24
N ALA A 10 -5.52 5.46 -22.48
CA ALA A 10 -4.15 5.50 -23.04
C ALA A 10 -3.83 4.24 -23.86
N TYR A 11 -4.51 3.13 -23.61
CA TYR A 11 -4.34 1.82 -24.27
C TYR A 11 -5.57 1.41 -25.07
N LYS A 12 -6.25 2.38 -25.72
CA LYS A 12 -7.49 2.13 -26.50
C LYS A 12 -7.30 1.08 -27.59
N LYS A 13 -6.19 1.19 -28.33
CA LYS A 13 -5.88 0.26 -29.44
C LYS A 13 -5.76 -1.16 -28.91
N GLU A 14 -4.98 -1.36 -27.88
CA GLU A 14 -4.74 -2.66 -27.26
C GLU A 14 -6.03 -3.23 -26.63
N SER A 15 -6.83 -2.38 -26.01
CA SER A 15 -8.11 -2.76 -25.38
C SER A 15 -9.17 -3.18 -26.38
N ILE A 16 -9.08 -2.75 -27.65
CA ILE A 16 -9.97 -3.15 -28.75
C ILE A 16 -9.40 -4.35 -29.50
N LEU A 17 -8.09 -4.32 -29.83
CA LEU A 17 -7.46 -5.39 -30.62
C LEU A 17 -7.41 -6.71 -29.84
N GLY A 18 -7.18 -6.68 -28.52
CA GLY A 18 -7.17 -7.88 -27.70
C GLY A 18 -8.45 -8.71 -27.81
N PRO A 19 -9.63 -8.16 -27.48
CA PRO A 19 -10.92 -8.84 -27.67
C PRO A 19 -11.21 -9.19 -29.11
N LEU A 20 -10.87 -8.33 -30.09
CA LEU A 20 -11.10 -8.58 -31.51
C LEU A 20 -10.38 -9.85 -31.99
N PHE A 21 -9.07 -9.98 -31.72
CA PHE A 21 -8.31 -11.18 -32.07
C PHE A 21 -8.80 -12.41 -31.30
N LYS A 22 -9.31 -12.22 -30.08
CA LYS A 22 -9.89 -13.33 -29.29
C LYS A 22 -11.24 -13.81 -29.85
N MET A 23 -12.04 -12.89 -30.41
CA MET A 23 -13.26 -13.26 -31.14
C MET A 23 -12.94 -13.94 -32.47
N LEU A 24 -11.92 -13.46 -33.19
CA LEU A 24 -11.48 -14.08 -34.45
C LEU A 24 -10.99 -15.51 -34.21
N GLU A 25 -10.17 -15.76 -33.17
CA GLU A 25 -9.77 -17.10 -32.72
C GLU A 25 -11.01 -17.97 -32.48
N ALA A 26 -11.98 -17.47 -31.70
CA ALA A 26 -13.22 -18.19 -31.41
C ALA A 26 -14.02 -18.50 -32.66
N SER A 27 -14.05 -17.61 -33.66
CA SER A 27 -14.71 -17.85 -34.96
C SER A 27 -14.07 -19.05 -35.68
N PHE A 28 -12.75 -19.13 -35.75
CA PHE A 28 -12.07 -20.28 -36.36
C PHE A 28 -12.31 -21.57 -35.59
N GLU A 29 -12.34 -21.51 -34.26
CA GLU A 29 -12.62 -22.67 -33.39
C GLU A 29 -14.01 -23.25 -33.64
N LEU A 30 -15.04 -22.42 -33.98
CA LEU A 30 -16.38 -22.86 -34.32
C LEU A 30 -16.48 -23.60 -35.66
N PHE A 31 -15.53 -23.40 -36.59
CA PHE A 31 -15.50 -24.15 -37.85
C PHE A 31 -14.87 -25.55 -37.73
N VAL A 32 -14.06 -25.78 -36.70
CA VAL A 32 -13.35 -27.06 -36.51
C VAL A 32 -14.30 -28.27 -36.50
N PRO A 33 -15.42 -28.30 -35.75
CA PRO A 33 -16.36 -29.41 -35.75
C PRO A 33 -16.95 -29.72 -37.12
N LEU A 34 -17.19 -28.68 -37.96
CA LEU A 34 -17.71 -28.88 -39.34
C LEU A 34 -16.68 -29.52 -40.27
N VAL A 35 -15.40 -29.12 -40.15
CA VAL A 35 -14.31 -29.75 -40.93
C VAL A 35 -14.15 -31.19 -40.52
N VAL A 36 -14.26 -31.50 -39.22
CA VAL A 36 -14.22 -32.90 -38.73
C VAL A 36 -15.41 -33.71 -39.26
N ALA A 37 -16.62 -33.09 -39.27
CA ALA A 37 -17.81 -33.72 -39.85
C ALA A 37 -17.59 -34.11 -41.33
N ASN A 38 -17.11 -33.18 -42.14
CA ASN A 38 -16.82 -33.44 -43.56
C ASN A 38 -15.69 -34.47 -43.73
N MET A 39 -14.72 -34.49 -42.86
CA MET A 39 -13.64 -35.50 -42.88
C MET A 39 -14.20 -36.92 -42.65
N VAL A 40 -15.20 -37.05 -41.74
CA VAL A 40 -15.87 -38.31 -41.47
C VAL A 40 -16.78 -38.71 -42.62
N ASP A 41 -17.68 -37.81 -43.05
CA ASP A 41 -18.76 -38.09 -44.00
C ASP A 41 -18.26 -38.33 -45.42
N VAL A 42 -17.21 -37.61 -45.86
CA VAL A 42 -16.70 -37.73 -47.24
C VAL A 42 -15.37 -38.49 -47.28
N GLY A 43 -14.48 -38.20 -46.34
CA GLY A 43 -13.15 -38.79 -46.33
C GLY A 43 -13.13 -40.26 -45.92
N ILE A 44 -13.65 -40.53 -44.70
CA ILE A 44 -13.63 -41.89 -44.13
C ILE A 44 -14.69 -42.76 -44.81
N ALA A 45 -15.92 -42.28 -45.00
CA ALA A 45 -17.02 -43.02 -45.59
C ALA A 45 -16.71 -43.52 -47.03
N ASN A 46 -15.96 -42.71 -47.83
CA ASN A 46 -15.56 -43.04 -49.18
C ASN A 46 -14.17 -43.69 -49.29
N GLY A 47 -13.47 -43.95 -48.17
CA GLY A 47 -12.10 -44.49 -48.15
C GLY A 47 -11.04 -43.59 -48.79
N SER A 48 -11.32 -42.29 -48.95
CA SER A 48 -10.44 -41.34 -49.66
C SER A 48 -9.36 -40.75 -48.72
N VAL A 49 -8.20 -41.40 -48.64
CA VAL A 49 -7.06 -40.92 -47.86
C VAL A 49 -6.61 -39.51 -48.26
N SER A 50 -6.62 -39.20 -49.55
CA SER A 50 -6.27 -37.88 -50.09
C SER A 50 -7.18 -36.76 -49.54
N TYR A 51 -8.49 -37.02 -49.43
CA TYR A 51 -9.43 -36.08 -48.84
C TYR A 51 -9.18 -35.87 -47.33
N VAL A 52 -8.96 -36.96 -46.58
CA VAL A 52 -8.64 -36.92 -45.15
C VAL A 52 -7.39 -36.09 -44.91
N VAL A 53 -6.31 -36.31 -45.69
CA VAL A 53 -5.06 -35.55 -45.59
C VAL A 53 -5.29 -34.05 -45.87
N ARG A 54 -6.10 -33.70 -46.89
CA ARG A 54 -6.42 -32.29 -47.18
C ARG A 54 -7.21 -31.65 -46.06
N MET A 55 -8.21 -32.32 -45.49
CA MET A 55 -8.96 -31.80 -44.34
C MET A 55 -8.10 -31.74 -43.08
N GLY A 56 -7.19 -32.69 -42.86
CA GLY A 56 -6.18 -32.60 -41.82
C GLY A 56 -5.25 -31.39 -41.99
N GLY A 57 -4.83 -31.09 -43.22
CA GLY A 57 -4.07 -29.87 -43.55
C GLY A 57 -4.86 -28.59 -43.27
N LEU A 58 -6.16 -28.60 -43.55
CA LEU A 58 -7.06 -27.45 -43.22
C LEU A 58 -7.20 -27.26 -41.69
N LEU A 59 -7.35 -28.37 -40.92
CA LEU A 59 -7.37 -28.31 -39.46
C LEU A 59 -6.07 -27.75 -38.90
N LEU A 60 -4.92 -28.16 -39.44
CA LEU A 60 -3.61 -27.63 -39.07
C LEU A 60 -3.49 -26.14 -39.38
N LEU A 61 -3.97 -25.70 -40.55
CA LEU A 61 -3.99 -24.29 -40.92
C LEU A 61 -4.87 -23.47 -39.95
N LEU A 62 -6.09 -23.92 -39.65
CA LEU A 62 -6.97 -23.29 -38.66
C LEU A 62 -6.33 -23.21 -37.29
N ALA A 63 -5.62 -24.25 -36.84
CA ALA A 63 -4.90 -24.29 -35.58
C ALA A 63 -3.75 -23.24 -35.54
N ILE A 64 -2.97 -23.10 -36.64
CA ILE A 64 -1.89 -22.10 -36.75
C ILE A 64 -2.46 -20.69 -36.74
N ILE A 65 -3.53 -20.43 -37.48
CA ILE A 65 -4.20 -19.10 -37.48
C ILE A 65 -4.77 -18.81 -36.09
N GLY A 66 -5.46 -19.78 -35.48
CA GLY A 66 -6.00 -19.66 -34.13
C GLY A 66 -4.90 -19.38 -33.08
N LEU A 67 -3.78 -20.08 -33.16
CA LEU A 67 -2.61 -19.84 -32.28
C LEU A 67 -2.07 -18.43 -32.45
N THR A 68 -1.89 -17.97 -33.69
CA THR A 68 -1.40 -16.61 -33.98
C THR A 68 -2.36 -15.56 -33.44
N CYS A 69 -3.67 -15.70 -33.65
CA CYS A 69 -4.69 -14.82 -33.09
C CYS A 69 -4.68 -14.85 -31.55
N SER A 70 -4.53 -16.04 -30.95
CA SER A 70 -4.49 -16.19 -29.50
C SER A 70 -3.28 -15.48 -28.88
N LEU A 71 -2.07 -15.67 -29.44
CA LEU A 71 -0.85 -15.01 -28.98
C LEU A 71 -0.93 -13.50 -29.10
N THR A 72 -1.43 -13.01 -30.23
CA THR A 72 -1.65 -11.58 -30.49
C THR A 72 -2.64 -10.99 -29.49
N ALA A 73 -3.79 -11.66 -29.28
CA ALA A 73 -4.78 -11.24 -28.30
C ALA A 73 -4.23 -11.18 -26.87
N GLN A 74 -3.44 -12.20 -26.47
CA GLN A 74 -2.80 -12.24 -25.17
C GLN A 74 -1.80 -11.11 -24.98
N TYR A 75 -0.99 -10.83 -25.99
CA TYR A 75 -0.02 -9.73 -25.96
C TYR A 75 -0.71 -8.37 -25.74
N PHE A 76 -1.76 -8.06 -26.54
CA PHE A 76 -2.47 -6.79 -26.40
C PHE A 76 -3.23 -6.68 -25.07
N ALA A 77 -3.89 -7.75 -24.63
CA ALA A 77 -4.57 -7.76 -23.33
C ALA A 77 -3.59 -7.58 -22.16
N ALA A 78 -2.44 -8.27 -22.19
CA ALA A 78 -1.40 -8.13 -21.18
C ALA A 78 -0.80 -6.72 -21.18
N LYS A 79 -0.49 -6.16 -22.35
CA LYS A 79 0.06 -4.80 -22.50
C LYS A 79 -0.91 -3.74 -21.95
N ALA A 80 -2.20 -3.82 -22.28
CA ALA A 80 -3.21 -2.92 -21.77
C ALA A 80 -3.37 -3.04 -20.24
N ALA A 81 -3.45 -4.27 -19.72
CA ALA A 81 -3.62 -4.53 -18.29
C ALA A 81 -2.42 -4.06 -17.48
N THR A 82 -1.21 -4.40 -17.91
CA THR A 82 0.04 -4.01 -17.22
C THR A 82 0.27 -2.50 -17.29
N GLY A 83 0.07 -1.90 -18.48
CA GLY A 83 0.22 -0.45 -18.63
C GLY A 83 -0.76 0.35 -17.77
N THR A 84 -2.03 -0.07 -17.74
CA THR A 84 -3.05 0.53 -16.86
C THR A 84 -2.68 0.39 -15.38
N ALA A 85 -2.22 -0.79 -14.96
CA ALA A 85 -1.81 -1.03 -13.58
C ALA A 85 -0.56 -0.21 -13.18
N THR A 86 0.40 -0.05 -14.10
CA THR A 86 1.58 0.80 -13.89
C THR A 86 1.19 2.26 -13.73
N ALA A 87 0.34 2.78 -14.60
CA ALA A 87 -0.16 4.16 -14.49
C ALA A 87 -0.93 4.38 -13.18
N LEU A 88 -1.79 3.42 -12.81
CA LEU A 88 -2.54 3.47 -11.55
C LEU A 88 -1.60 3.46 -10.33
N ARG A 89 -0.55 2.64 -10.35
CA ARG A 89 0.44 2.53 -9.27
C ARG A 89 1.25 3.82 -9.13
N ASN A 90 1.74 4.37 -10.25
CA ASN A 90 2.52 5.61 -10.23
C ASN A 90 1.69 6.78 -9.69
N ASN A 91 0.45 6.94 -10.18
CA ASN A 91 -0.41 8.01 -9.71
C ASN A 91 -0.84 7.84 -8.25
N LEU A 92 -1.08 6.58 -7.80
CA LEU A 92 -1.38 6.31 -6.40
C LEU A 92 -0.18 6.65 -5.50
N PHE A 93 1.03 6.30 -5.91
CA PHE A 93 2.25 6.65 -5.19
C PHE A 93 2.45 8.16 -5.08
N SER A 94 2.30 8.87 -6.20
CA SER A 94 2.36 10.34 -6.22
C SER A 94 1.30 10.95 -5.30
N HIS A 95 0.07 10.44 -5.35
CA HIS A 95 -1.02 10.94 -4.49
C HIS A 95 -0.75 10.69 -3.00
N ILE A 96 -0.25 9.50 -2.63
CA ILE A 96 0.14 9.20 -1.24
C ILE A 96 1.23 10.18 -0.77
N GLY A 97 2.16 10.56 -1.65
CA GLY A 97 3.21 11.55 -1.34
C GLY A 97 2.69 12.96 -1.07
N THR A 98 1.46 13.30 -1.48
CA THR A 98 0.82 14.60 -1.20
C THR A 98 -0.03 14.59 0.08
N LEU A 99 -0.26 13.43 0.69
CA LEU A 99 -1.06 13.32 1.92
C LEU A 99 -0.25 13.81 3.13
N SER A 100 -0.94 14.40 4.10
CA SER A 100 -0.34 14.78 5.38
C SER A 100 -0.19 13.56 6.31
N TYR A 101 0.51 13.75 7.42
CA TYR A 101 0.65 12.69 8.43
C TYR A 101 -0.70 12.28 9.02
N THR A 102 -1.66 13.21 9.14
CA THR A 102 -3.02 12.92 9.65
C THR A 102 -3.71 11.83 8.84
N GLU A 103 -3.68 11.93 7.51
CA GLU A 103 -4.30 10.93 6.63
C GLU A 103 -3.51 9.63 6.62
N ILE A 104 -2.17 9.70 6.60
CA ILE A 104 -1.31 8.52 6.61
C ILE A 104 -1.50 7.71 7.90
N ASP A 105 -1.58 8.39 9.05
CA ASP A 105 -1.82 7.75 10.35
C ASP A 105 -3.22 7.14 10.43
N THR A 106 -4.23 7.83 9.90
CA THR A 106 -5.62 7.37 9.89
C THR A 106 -5.80 6.12 9.01
N ILE A 107 -5.18 6.09 7.82
CA ILE A 107 -5.30 4.96 6.88
C ILE A 107 -4.41 3.80 7.31
N GLY A 108 -3.24 4.10 7.83
CA GLY A 108 -2.16 3.18 8.17
C GLY A 108 -1.32 2.75 6.97
N THR A 109 0.01 2.75 7.15
CA THR A 109 0.99 2.41 6.10
C THR A 109 0.81 0.99 5.55
N SER A 110 0.44 0.01 6.39
CA SER A 110 0.18 -1.38 5.96
C SER A 110 -1.00 -1.48 4.98
N THR A 111 -2.04 -0.66 5.19
CA THR A 111 -3.19 -0.56 4.28
C THR A 111 -2.74 0.03 2.94
N LEU A 112 -2.00 1.13 2.94
CA LEU A 112 -1.49 1.78 1.72
C LEU A 112 -0.62 0.83 0.90
N ILE A 113 0.29 0.06 1.54
CA ILE A 113 1.10 -0.97 0.88
C ILE A 113 0.20 -2.03 0.22
N THR A 114 -0.84 -2.50 0.92
CA THR A 114 -1.78 -3.49 0.37
C THR A 114 -2.52 -2.93 -0.85
N ARG A 115 -2.94 -1.64 -0.83
CA ARG A 115 -3.58 -0.98 -1.99
C ARG A 115 -2.63 -0.92 -3.19
N MET A 116 -1.36 -0.54 -2.96
CA MET A 116 -0.36 -0.41 -4.03
C MET A 116 0.08 -1.75 -4.63
N THR A 117 0.04 -2.83 -3.86
CA THR A 117 0.53 -4.15 -4.28
C THR A 117 -0.63 -5.08 -4.64
N SER A 118 -1.26 -5.68 -3.64
CA SER A 118 -2.27 -6.73 -3.82
C SER A 118 -3.51 -6.25 -4.59
N ASP A 119 -4.07 -5.09 -4.21
CA ASP A 119 -5.30 -4.60 -4.83
C ASP A 119 -5.10 -4.20 -6.30
N ILE A 120 -4.01 -3.48 -6.62
CA ILE A 120 -3.70 -3.14 -8.02
C ILE A 120 -3.40 -4.40 -8.85
N ASN A 121 -2.73 -5.41 -8.29
CA ASN A 121 -2.51 -6.68 -8.99
C ASN A 121 -3.83 -7.41 -9.30
N GLN A 122 -4.80 -7.39 -8.39
CA GLN A 122 -6.13 -7.94 -8.65
C GLN A 122 -6.88 -7.16 -9.74
N VAL A 123 -6.76 -5.84 -9.76
CA VAL A 123 -7.31 -4.99 -10.83
C VAL A 123 -6.66 -5.33 -12.16
N GLN A 124 -5.33 -5.46 -12.22
CA GLN A 124 -4.59 -5.85 -13.42
C GLN A 124 -5.06 -7.20 -13.97
N ASN A 125 -5.18 -8.22 -13.10
CA ASN A 125 -5.66 -9.55 -13.48
C ASN A 125 -7.11 -9.50 -13.97
N GLY A 126 -7.96 -8.70 -13.31
CA GLY A 126 -9.34 -8.47 -13.74
C GLY A 126 -9.42 -7.86 -15.13
N ILE A 127 -8.64 -6.82 -15.43
CA ILE A 127 -8.58 -6.20 -16.76
C ILE A 127 -8.13 -7.21 -17.80
N ASN A 128 -7.02 -7.92 -17.54
CA ASN A 128 -6.47 -8.89 -18.49
C ASN A 128 -7.48 -9.97 -18.85
N MET A 129 -8.12 -10.58 -17.85
CA MET A 129 -9.12 -11.64 -18.09
C MET A 129 -10.41 -11.12 -18.71
N THR A 130 -10.82 -9.89 -18.36
CA THR A 130 -11.98 -9.23 -18.99
C THR A 130 -11.75 -9.04 -20.48
N LEU A 131 -10.60 -8.49 -20.88
CA LEU A 131 -10.27 -8.28 -22.30
C LEU A 131 -10.18 -9.58 -23.09
N ARG A 132 -9.84 -10.70 -22.43
CA ARG A 132 -9.69 -12.02 -23.09
C ARG A 132 -10.97 -12.82 -23.15
N LEU A 133 -11.82 -12.78 -22.13
CA LEU A 133 -12.92 -13.74 -21.97
C LEU A 133 -14.31 -13.13 -22.01
N LEU A 134 -14.47 -11.82 -21.68
CA LEU A 134 -15.80 -11.21 -21.53
C LEU A 134 -16.64 -11.28 -22.81
N LEU A 135 -16.04 -11.04 -23.96
CA LEU A 135 -16.73 -11.13 -25.26
C LEU A 135 -16.62 -12.53 -25.87
N ARG A 136 -15.49 -13.21 -25.66
CA ARG A 136 -15.23 -14.55 -26.24
C ARG A 136 -16.22 -15.60 -25.74
N SER A 137 -16.40 -15.73 -24.43
CA SER A 137 -17.20 -16.82 -23.87
C SER A 137 -18.67 -16.76 -24.28
N PRO A 138 -19.39 -15.61 -24.20
CA PRO A 138 -20.74 -15.52 -24.79
C PRO A 138 -20.75 -15.78 -26.28
N PHE A 139 -19.76 -15.24 -27.03
CA PHE A 139 -19.69 -15.43 -28.48
C PHE A 139 -19.56 -16.91 -28.87
N VAL A 140 -18.73 -17.69 -28.15
CA VAL A 140 -18.60 -19.15 -28.41
C VAL A 140 -19.89 -19.89 -28.04
N VAL A 141 -20.52 -19.57 -26.89
CA VAL A 141 -21.76 -20.23 -26.46
C VAL A 141 -22.90 -20.00 -27.49
N PHE A 142 -23.14 -18.73 -27.84
CA PHE A 142 -24.17 -18.40 -28.86
C PHE A 142 -23.77 -18.86 -30.26
N GLY A 143 -22.48 -18.74 -30.63
CA GLY A 143 -21.95 -19.17 -31.90
C GLY A 143 -22.08 -20.69 -32.08
N ALA A 144 -21.73 -21.48 -31.08
CA ALA A 144 -21.91 -22.94 -31.11
C ALA A 144 -23.38 -23.35 -31.21
N MET A 145 -24.27 -22.61 -30.52
CA MET A 145 -25.72 -22.83 -30.64
C MET A 145 -26.19 -22.52 -32.08
N VAL A 146 -25.84 -21.37 -32.65
CA VAL A 146 -26.18 -21.03 -34.04
C VAL A 146 -25.62 -22.06 -35.00
N MET A 147 -24.36 -22.46 -34.86
CA MET A 147 -23.76 -23.49 -35.71
C MET A 147 -24.48 -24.84 -35.58
N ALA A 148 -24.91 -25.22 -34.37
CA ALA A 148 -25.70 -26.42 -34.16
C ALA A 148 -27.05 -26.37 -34.93
N PHE A 149 -27.74 -25.21 -34.89
CA PHE A 149 -28.98 -24.99 -35.66
C PHE A 149 -28.77 -25.04 -37.17
N THR A 150 -27.61 -24.59 -37.68
CA THR A 150 -27.30 -24.69 -39.13
C THR A 150 -27.01 -26.14 -39.57
N VAL A 151 -26.51 -26.97 -38.65
CA VAL A 151 -26.24 -28.39 -38.92
C VAL A 151 -27.53 -29.20 -38.98
N ASP A 152 -28.38 -29.10 -37.96
CA ASP A 152 -29.71 -29.69 -37.89
C ASP A 152 -30.59 -29.05 -36.83
N ALA A 153 -31.61 -28.33 -37.22
CA ALA A 153 -32.48 -27.56 -36.33
C ALA A 153 -33.24 -28.44 -35.32
N HIS A 154 -33.63 -29.67 -35.74
CA HIS A 154 -34.37 -30.56 -34.84
C HIS A 154 -33.50 -31.11 -33.69
N THR A 155 -32.33 -31.62 -34.01
CA THR A 155 -31.35 -32.09 -32.99
C THR A 155 -30.84 -30.91 -32.14
N ALA A 156 -30.72 -29.71 -32.73
CA ALA A 156 -30.27 -28.51 -32.00
C ALA A 156 -31.28 -28.03 -30.94
N MET A 157 -32.53 -28.45 -30.96
CA MET A 157 -33.48 -28.15 -29.87
C MET A 157 -33.02 -28.68 -28.52
N VAL A 158 -32.19 -29.72 -28.49
CA VAL A 158 -31.55 -30.21 -27.25
C VAL A 158 -30.69 -29.13 -26.63
N PHE A 159 -29.97 -28.32 -27.43
CA PHE A 159 -29.14 -27.21 -26.92
C PHE A 159 -30.02 -26.10 -26.31
N ALA A 160 -31.16 -25.79 -26.94
CA ALA A 160 -32.07 -24.77 -26.45
C ALA A 160 -32.63 -25.08 -25.04
N VAL A 161 -32.70 -26.39 -24.66
CA VAL A 161 -33.08 -26.83 -23.32
C VAL A 161 -31.86 -26.94 -22.40
N THR A 162 -30.76 -27.49 -22.89
CA THR A 162 -29.57 -27.78 -22.07
C THR A 162 -28.86 -26.52 -21.61
N ILE A 163 -28.72 -25.49 -22.47
CA ILE A 163 -27.99 -24.25 -22.11
C ILE A 163 -28.68 -23.52 -20.96
N PRO A 164 -29.99 -23.24 -20.95
CA PRO A 164 -30.67 -22.64 -19.80
C PRO A 164 -30.54 -23.48 -18.53
N VAL A 165 -30.69 -24.80 -18.60
CA VAL A 165 -30.51 -25.69 -17.44
C VAL A 165 -29.10 -25.60 -16.88
N LEU A 166 -28.07 -25.64 -17.73
CA LEU A 166 -26.68 -25.43 -17.30
C LEU A 166 -26.46 -24.07 -16.69
N CYS A 167 -26.99 -23.01 -17.28
CA CYS A 167 -26.91 -21.65 -16.73
C CYS A 167 -27.50 -21.59 -15.33
N VAL A 168 -28.71 -22.13 -15.12
CA VAL A 168 -29.36 -22.15 -13.80
C VAL A 168 -28.51 -22.89 -12.77
N VAL A 169 -27.96 -24.05 -13.14
CA VAL A 169 -27.11 -24.86 -12.23
C VAL A 169 -25.80 -24.16 -11.93
N VAL A 170 -25.07 -23.71 -12.95
CA VAL A 170 -23.74 -23.08 -12.78
C VAL A 170 -23.86 -21.79 -11.99
N PHE A 171 -24.75 -20.87 -12.39
CA PHE A 171 -24.94 -19.61 -11.69
C PHE A 171 -25.63 -19.81 -10.33
N GLY A 172 -26.55 -20.77 -10.19
CA GLY A 172 -27.18 -21.12 -8.92
C GLY A 172 -26.15 -21.57 -7.88
N ILE A 173 -25.30 -22.54 -8.21
CA ILE A 173 -24.22 -23.00 -7.31
C ILE A 173 -23.25 -21.85 -7.02
N MET A 174 -22.89 -21.04 -8.00
CA MET A 174 -22.01 -19.90 -7.83
C MET A 174 -22.59 -18.87 -6.83
N LEU A 175 -23.85 -18.46 -7.01
CA LEU A 175 -24.53 -17.48 -6.16
C LEU A 175 -24.67 -17.97 -4.72
N ILE A 176 -24.90 -19.28 -4.51
CA ILE A 176 -24.95 -19.90 -3.18
C ILE A 176 -23.53 -19.96 -2.55
N SER A 177 -22.53 -20.31 -3.35
CA SER A 177 -21.16 -20.49 -2.84
C SER A 177 -20.47 -19.17 -2.48
N MET A 178 -20.75 -18.06 -3.19
CA MET A 178 -20.09 -16.76 -2.94
C MET A 178 -20.21 -16.26 -1.50
N PRO A 179 -21.40 -16.14 -0.88
CA PRO A 179 -21.53 -15.68 0.52
C PRO A 179 -20.92 -16.68 1.50
N LEU A 180 -20.94 -17.97 1.19
CA LEU A 180 -20.32 -19.00 2.01
C LEU A 180 -18.79 -18.88 2.01
N TYR A 181 -18.16 -18.63 0.87
CA TYR A 181 -16.72 -18.33 0.80
C TYR A 181 -16.35 -17.06 1.58
N GLN A 182 -17.19 -16.04 1.59
CA GLN A 182 -16.97 -14.85 2.43
C GLN A 182 -17.00 -15.18 3.92
N SER A 183 -17.87 -16.12 4.32
CA SER A 183 -17.94 -16.58 5.72
C SER A 183 -16.71 -17.42 6.10
N VAL A 184 -16.22 -18.27 5.19
CA VAL A 184 -14.94 -18.98 5.36
C VAL A 184 -13.79 -17.98 5.52
N GLN A 185 -13.74 -16.92 4.69
CA GLN A 185 -12.71 -15.90 4.80
C GLN A 185 -12.74 -15.19 6.15
N ARG A 186 -13.92 -14.81 6.64
CA ARG A 186 -14.06 -14.20 7.98
C ARG A 186 -13.58 -15.11 9.11
N GLN A 187 -13.82 -16.43 8.99
CA GLN A 187 -13.32 -17.39 9.97
C GLN A 187 -11.81 -17.59 9.88
N LEU A 188 -11.25 -17.59 8.65
CA LEU A 188 -9.81 -17.61 8.43
C LEU A 188 -9.14 -16.38 9.05
N ASP A 189 -9.75 -15.20 8.92
CA ASP A 189 -9.22 -13.96 9.50
C ASP A 189 -9.13 -14.04 11.03
N LYS A 190 -10.07 -14.74 11.70
CA LYS A 190 -10.00 -15.02 13.15
C LYS A 190 -8.80 -15.92 13.48
N VAL A 191 -8.65 -17.03 12.79
CA VAL A 191 -7.51 -17.96 12.98
C VAL A 191 -6.18 -17.23 12.77
N LEU A 192 -6.10 -16.35 11.76
CA LEU A 192 -4.92 -15.53 11.51
C LEU A 192 -4.66 -14.52 12.64
N LEU A 193 -5.73 -13.91 13.20
CA LEU A 193 -5.61 -13.00 14.33
C LEU A 193 -5.04 -13.74 15.55
N THR A 194 -5.63 -14.87 15.94
CA THR A 194 -5.15 -15.71 17.05
C THR A 194 -3.71 -16.15 16.83
N THR A 195 -3.34 -16.56 15.60
CA THR A 195 -1.96 -16.90 15.26
C THR A 195 -1.01 -15.71 15.45
N ARG A 196 -1.40 -14.51 14.98
CA ARG A 196 -0.60 -13.28 15.14
C ARG A 196 -0.43 -12.91 16.61
N GLU A 197 -1.50 -12.94 17.40
CA GLU A 197 -1.48 -12.68 18.84
C GLU A 197 -0.54 -13.65 19.57
N ASN A 198 -0.61 -14.94 19.24
CA ASN A 198 0.26 -15.97 19.81
C ASN A 198 1.74 -15.75 19.47
N LEU A 199 2.06 -15.43 18.21
CA LEU A 199 3.44 -15.17 17.77
C LEU A 199 4.01 -13.89 18.39
N MET A 200 3.23 -12.82 18.47
CA MET A 200 3.65 -11.56 19.09
C MET A 200 3.73 -11.68 20.61
N GLY A 201 2.79 -12.38 21.22
CA GLY A 201 2.67 -12.59 22.66
C GLY A 201 3.42 -13.80 23.20
N VAL A 202 4.25 -14.50 22.42
CA VAL A 202 4.85 -15.80 22.82
C VAL A 202 5.62 -15.73 24.15
N ARG A 203 6.29 -14.62 24.44
CA ARG A 203 7.00 -14.44 25.71
C ARG A 203 6.03 -14.34 26.89
N VAL A 204 4.91 -13.64 26.71
CA VAL A 204 3.87 -13.49 27.72
C VAL A 204 3.18 -14.84 27.98
N ILE A 205 2.78 -15.51 26.91
CA ILE A 205 2.11 -16.83 26.98
C ILE A 205 3.00 -17.84 27.75
N ARG A 206 4.31 -17.85 27.47
CA ARG A 206 5.28 -18.71 28.17
C ARG A 206 5.52 -18.27 29.62
N ALA A 207 5.61 -16.96 29.89
CA ALA A 207 5.80 -16.44 31.24
C ALA A 207 4.63 -16.77 32.19
N PHE A 208 3.40 -16.80 31.64
CA PHE A 208 2.19 -17.12 32.40
C PHE A 208 1.74 -18.58 32.26
N ASN A 209 2.53 -19.42 31.58
CA ASN A 209 2.24 -20.85 31.37
C ASN A 209 0.86 -21.12 30.74
N ARG A 210 0.47 -20.29 29.74
CA ARG A 210 -0.86 -20.33 29.08
C ARG A 210 -0.83 -21.01 27.71
N GLN A 211 0.20 -21.77 27.38
CA GLN A 211 0.36 -22.41 26.07
C GLN A 211 -0.81 -23.33 25.74
N GLU A 212 -1.28 -24.09 26.74
CA GLU A 212 -2.37 -25.05 26.53
C GLU A 212 -3.70 -24.35 26.24
N ASN A 213 -4.03 -23.29 26.99
CA ASN A 213 -5.24 -22.52 26.75
C ASN A 213 -5.25 -21.88 25.35
N GLU A 214 -4.10 -21.36 24.89
CA GLU A 214 -4.00 -20.78 23.54
C GLU A 214 -4.05 -21.85 22.45
N ARG A 215 -3.53 -23.06 22.71
CA ARG A 215 -3.66 -24.19 21.82
C ARG A 215 -5.11 -24.64 21.68
N GLU A 216 -5.83 -24.78 22.77
CA GLU A 216 -7.27 -25.13 22.78
C GLU A 216 -8.08 -24.10 21.99
N LYS A 217 -7.86 -22.79 22.24
CA LYS A 217 -8.52 -21.70 21.50
C LYS A 217 -8.24 -21.80 20.00
N PHE A 218 -6.99 -22.00 19.62
CA PHE A 218 -6.60 -22.16 18.21
C PHE A 218 -7.26 -23.40 17.59
N GLU A 219 -7.28 -24.56 18.28
CA GLU A 219 -7.90 -25.78 17.81
C GLU A 219 -9.42 -25.61 17.61
N GLU A 220 -10.10 -24.92 18.51
CA GLU A 220 -11.52 -24.60 18.37
C GLU A 220 -11.81 -23.73 17.13
N GLU A 221 -11.08 -22.62 16.98
CA GLU A 221 -11.25 -21.71 15.85
C GLU A 221 -10.88 -22.38 14.51
N ASN A 222 -9.80 -23.14 14.49
CA ASN A 222 -9.36 -23.91 13.31
C ASN A 222 -10.35 -25.04 13.00
N GLY A 223 -10.86 -25.74 14.00
CA GLY A 223 -11.90 -26.75 13.85
C GLY A 223 -13.18 -26.19 13.25
N SER A 224 -13.58 -24.99 13.67
CA SER A 224 -14.71 -24.25 13.09
C SER A 224 -14.44 -23.87 11.63
N LEU A 225 -13.24 -23.39 11.32
CA LEU A 225 -12.80 -23.09 9.95
C LEU A 225 -12.87 -24.33 9.06
N VAL A 226 -12.33 -25.47 9.52
CA VAL A 226 -12.33 -26.73 8.78
C VAL A 226 -13.76 -27.21 8.49
N LYS A 227 -14.65 -27.19 9.50
CA LYS A 227 -16.06 -27.55 9.30
C LYS A 227 -16.72 -26.70 8.22
N MET A 228 -16.49 -25.40 8.26
CA MET A 228 -17.04 -24.45 7.29
C MET A 228 -16.44 -24.66 5.89
N GLN A 229 -15.12 -24.85 5.79
CA GLN A 229 -14.44 -25.15 4.50
C GLN A 229 -14.93 -26.44 3.88
N VAL A 230 -15.11 -27.52 4.68
CA VAL A 230 -15.63 -28.79 4.21
C VAL A 230 -17.09 -28.64 3.73
N PHE A 231 -17.92 -27.90 4.46
CA PHE A 231 -19.30 -27.66 4.05
C PHE A 231 -19.37 -26.90 2.71
N VAL A 232 -18.63 -25.79 2.58
CA VAL A 232 -18.58 -25.00 1.33
C VAL A 232 -17.94 -25.81 0.20
N GLY A 233 -16.90 -26.59 0.54
CA GLY A 233 -16.25 -27.50 -0.40
C GLY A 233 -17.20 -28.55 -0.96
N LYS A 234 -18.07 -29.14 -0.14
CA LYS A 234 -19.09 -30.09 -0.60
C LYS A 234 -20.06 -29.46 -1.59
N ILE A 235 -20.54 -28.23 -1.32
CA ILE A 235 -21.44 -27.49 -2.24
C ILE A 235 -20.72 -27.16 -3.54
N SER A 236 -19.51 -26.61 -3.45
CA SER A 236 -18.74 -26.24 -4.65
C SER A 236 -18.31 -27.46 -5.47
N ALA A 237 -18.01 -28.57 -4.80
CA ALA A 237 -17.65 -29.84 -5.47
C ALA A 237 -18.80 -30.43 -6.31
N LEU A 238 -20.06 -30.08 -6.03
CA LEU A 238 -21.22 -30.50 -6.84
C LEU A 238 -21.21 -29.88 -8.23
N LEU A 239 -20.54 -28.75 -8.44
CA LEU A 239 -20.53 -28.03 -9.71
C LEU A 239 -20.11 -28.95 -10.86
N ASN A 240 -18.96 -29.59 -10.79
CA ASN A 240 -18.44 -30.43 -11.85
C ASN A 240 -19.28 -31.69 -12.07
N PRO A 241 -19.59 -32.54 -11.08
CA PRO A 241 -20.39 -33.73 -11.29
C PRO A 241 -21.78 -33.42 -11.88
N VAL A 242 -22.48 -32.41 -11.34
CA VAL A 242 -23.83 -32.07 -11.82
C VAL A 242 -23.77 -31.56 -13.27
N THR A 243 -22.82 -30.67 -13.59
CA THR A 243 -22.66 -30.16 -14.96
C THR A 243 -22.25 -31.27 -15.92
N TYR A 244 -21.37 -32.23 -15.52
CA TYR A 244 -21.02 -33.38 -16.34
C TYR A 244 -22.21 -34.33 -16.55
N VAL A 245 -23.03 -34.58 -15.54
CA VAL A 245 -24.26 -35.39 -15.68
C VAL A 245 -25.21 -34.75 -16.69
N ILE A 246 -25.47 -33.46 -16.57
CA ILE A 246 -26.36 -32.74 -17.52
C ILE A 246 -25.82 -32.81 -18.95
N ILE A 247 -24.52 -32.56 -19.13
CA ILE A 247 -23.90 -32.63 -20.47
C ILE A 247 -23.90 -34.03 -21.04
N ASN A 248 -23.63 -35.07 -20.23
CA ASN A 248 -23.68 -36.43 -20.72
C ASN A 248 -25.10 -36.86 -21.10
N ILE A 249 -26.10 -36.48 -20.30
CA ILE A 249 -27.52 -36.69 -20.65
C ILE A 249 -27.86 -35.97 -21.96
N ALA A 250 -27.45 -34.71 -22.10
CA ALA A 250 -27.65 -33.93 -23.31
C ALA A 250 -26.90 -34.53 -24.51
N THR A 251 -25.68 -35.05 -24.31
CA THR A 251 -24.90 -35.74 -25.35
C THR A 251 -25.62 -37.03 -25.80
N VAL A 252 -26.10 -37.83 -24.84
CA VAL A 252 -26.89 -39.03 -25.15
C VAL A 252 -28.16 -38.65 -25.92
N ALA A 253 -28.86 -37.58 -25.52
CA ALA A 253 -30.04 -37.09 -26.25
C ALA A 253 -29.71 -36.60 -27.67
N VAL A 254 -28.61 -35.89 -27.88
CA VAL A 254 -28.11 -35.49 -29.21
C VAL A 254 -27.79 -36.70 -30.07
N ILE A 255 -27.14 -37.72 -29.49
CA ILE A 255 -26.82 -38.95 -30.21
C ILE A 255 -28.09 -39.73 -30.53
N TRP A 256 -29.02 -39.86 -29.58
CA TRP A 256 -30.27 -40.60 -29.77
C TRP A 256 -31.14 -39.95 -30.88
N VAL A 257 -31.40 -38.65 -30.77
CA VAL A 257 -32.17 -37.91 -31.79
C VAL A 257 -31.43 -37.88 -33.12
N GLY A 258 -30.09 -37.65 -33.07
CA GLY A 258 -29.23 -37.64 -34.24
C GLY A 258 -29.20 -39.00 -34.96
N ALA A 259 -29.09 -40.12 -34.21
CA ALA A 259 -29.09 -41.45 -34.78
C ALA A 259 -30.40 -41.76 -35.56
N GLY A 260 -31.56 -41.42 -34.99
CA GLY A 260 -32.84 -41.54 -35.70
C GLY A 260 -32.92 -40.72 -36.99
N ARG A 261 -32.30 -39.54 -37.00
CA ARG A 261 -32.25 -38.67 -38.19
C ARG A 261 -31.19 -39.16 -39.21
N VAL A 262 -30.13 -39.84 -38.77
CA VAL A 262 -29.17 -40.50 -39.66
C VAL A 262 -29.81 -41.72 -40.32
N ASP A 263 -30.53 -42.52 -39.55
CA ASP A 263 -31.27 -43.69 -40.08
C ASP A 263 -32.32 -43.26 -41.10
N ALA A 264 -33.00 -42.15 -40.88
CA ALA A 264 -33.92 -41.54 -41.83
C ALA A 264 -33.23 -40.87 -43.05
N GLY A 265 -31.91 -40.90 -43.16
CA GLY A 265 -31.14 -40.28 -44.24
C GLY A 265 -31.14 -38.76 -44.28
N ILE A 266 -31.57 -38.06 -43.20
CA ILE A 266 -31.72 -36.63 -43.16
C ILE A 266 -30.40 -35.91 -42.84
N ILE A 267 -29.60 -36.49 -41.95
CA ILE A 267 -28.26 -35.97 -41.55
C ILE A 267 -27.21 -37.09 -41.64
N SER A 268 -25.94 -36.69 -41.73
CA SER A 268 -24.81 -37.64 -41.77
C SER A 268 -24.24 -37.93 -40.37
N GLN A 269 -23.46 -38.98 -40.22
CA GLN A 269 -22.84 -39.35 -38.97
C GLN A 269 -21.86 -38.28 -38.49
N GLY A 270 -21.07 -37.67 -39.39
CA GLY A 270 -20.14 -36.61 -39.04
C GLY A 270 -20.83 -35.38 -38.49
N LYS A 271 -22.07 -35.05 -38.98
CA LYS A 271 -22.86 -33.98 -38.42
C LYS A 271 -23.26 -34.22 -36.97
N VAL A 272 -23.56 -35.43 -36.55
CA VAL A 272 -23.83 -35.80 -35.15
C VAL A 272 -22.58 -35.59 -34.31
N ILE A 273 -21.40 -36.01 -34.81
CA ILE A 273 -20.12 -35.78 -34.14
C ILE A 273 -19.85 -34.26 -33.93
N ALA A 274 -20.15 -33.42 -34.94
CA ALA A 274 -20.01 -31.97 -34.81
C ALA A 274 -20.92 -31.42 -33.72
N LEU A 275 -22.19 -31.87 -33.62
CA LEU A 275 -23.12 -31.44 -32.56
C LEU A 275 -22.60 -31.83 -31.18
N VAL A 276 -22.06 -33.04 -30.99
CA VAL A 276 -21.46 -33.46 -29.72
C VAL A 276 -20.27 -32.55 -29.33
N ASN A 277 -19.42 -32.20 -30.31
CA ASN A 277 -18.29 -31.28 -30.06
C ASN A 277 -18.78 -29.87 -29.68
N TYR A 278 -19.79 -29.32 -30.31
CA TYR A 278 -20.38 -28.04 -29.91
C TYR A 278 -20.95 -28.08 -28.49
N MET A 279 -21.58 -29.18 -28.08
CA MET A 279 -22.10 -29.34 -26.72
C MET A 279 -20.96 -29.29 -25.69
N ALA A 280 -19.84 -29.98 -25.96
CA ALA A 280 -18.65 -29.95 -25.09
C ALA A 280 -18.01 -28.56 -24.99
N GLN A 281 -17.94 -27.81 -26.11
CA GLN A 281 -17.41 -26.42 -26.10
C GLN A 281 -18.26 -25.49 -25.23
N ILE A 282 -19.60 -25.58 -25.30
CA ILE A 282 -20.52 -24.77 -24.51
C ILE A 282 -20.26 -24.95 -23.00
N LEU A 283 -20.11 -26.19 -22.53
CA LEU A 283 -19.82 -26.45 -21.12
C LEU A 283 -18.56 -25.74 -20.64
N VAL A 284 -17.46 -25.90 -21.39
CA VAL A 284 -16.16 -25.30 -21.02
C VAL A 284 -16.27 -23.77 -20.94
N GLU A 285 -16.96 -23.15 -21.89
CA GLU A 285 -17.11 -21.69 -21.91
C GLU A 285 -18.04 -21.16 -20.82
N LEU A 286 -19.11 -21.89 -20.45
CA LEU A 286 -19.97 -21.52 -19.32
C LEU A 286 -19.23 -21.52 -18.00
N ILE A 287 -18.37 -22.53 -17.76
CA ILE A 287 -17.52 -22.58 -16.54
C ILE A 287 -16.52 -21.43 -16.53
N LYS A 288 -15.87 -21.13 -17.68
CA LYS A 288 -14.96 -19.98 -17.80
C LYS A 288 -15.67 -18.65 -17.51
N MET A 289 -16.91 -18.49 -18.01
CA MET A 289 -17.71 -17.29 -17.78
C MET A 289 -18.08 -17.12 -16.31
N ALA A 290 -18.45 -18.19 -15.60
CA ALA A 290 -18.71 -18.15 -14.16
C ALA A 290 -17.47 -17.69 -13.36
N ASN A 291 -16.31 -18.25 -13.65
CA ASN A 291 -15.05 -17.87 -13.01
C ASN A 291 -14.66 -16.41 -13.32
N LEU A 292 -14.94 -15.94 -14.54
CA LEU A 292 -14.69 -14.56 -14.95
C LEU A 292 -15.53 -13.57 -14.12
N ILE A 293 -16.80 -13.86 -13.86
CA ILE A 293 -17.67 -13.00 -13.05
C ILE A 293 -17.13 -12.83 -11.64
N ILE A 294 -16.64 -13.93 -11.03
CA ILE A 294 -16.00 -13.88 -9.71
C ILE A 294 -14.74 -12.99 -9.74
N LEU A 295 -13.91 -13.16 -10.75
CA LEU A 295 -12.67 -12.38 -10.90
C LEU A 295 -12.95 -10.89 -11.11
N ILE A 296 -13.90 -10.55 -11.98
CA ILE A 296 -14.33 -9.15 -12.20
C ILE A 296 -14.87 -8.55 -10.91
N SER A 297 -15.71 -9.28 -10.17
CA SER A 297 -16.26 -8.80 -8.89
C SER A 297 -15.16 -8.47 -7.88
N LYS A 298 -14.13 -9.33 -7.77
CA LYS A 298 -12.94 -9.07 -6.94
C LYS A 298 -12.16 -7.85 -7.42
N ALA A 299 -11.91 -7.73 -8.71
CA ALA A 299 -11.18 -6.60 -9.29
C ALA A 299 -11.91 -5.26 -9.06
N VAL A 300 -13.25 -5.25 -9.23
CA VAL A 300 -14.09 -4.07 -8.96
C VAL A 300 -14.04 -3.68 -7.48
N ALA A 301 -14.10 -4.65 -6.56
CA ALA A 301 -13.98 -4.39 -5.13
C ALA A 301 -12.59 -3.80 -4.78
N CYS A 302 -11.51 -4.37 -5.34
CA CYS A 302 -10.16 -3.84 -5.17
C CYS A 302 -10.03 -2.42 -5.73
N MET A 303 -10.59 -2.15 -6.92
CA MET A 303 -10.56 -0.81 -7.51
C MET A 303 -11.30 0.22 -6.65
N LYS A 304 -12.45 -0.14 -6.07
CA LYS A 304 -13.16 0.76 -5.13
C LYS A 304 -12.29 1.14 -3.93
N ARG A 305 -11.54 0.18 -3.37
CA ARG A 305 -10.62 0.45 -2.25
C ARG A 305 -9.43 1.32 -2.66
N VAL A 306 -8.93 1.18 -3.89
CA VAL A 306 -7.90 2.08 -4.45
C VAL A 306 -8.48 3.46 -4.71
N ASP A 307 -9.70 3.54 -5.30
CA ASP A 307 -10.40 4.81 -5.54
C ASP A 307 -10.63 5.58 -4.23
N SER A 308 -10.96 4.90 -3.11
CA SER A 308 -11.18 5.56 -1.82
C SER A 308 -9.92 6.28 -1.28
N VAL A 309 -8.72 5.77 -1.58
CA VAL A 309 -7.48 6.48 -1.21
C VAL A 309 -7.31 7.76 -2.03
N PHE A 310 -7.65 7.73 -3.32
CA PHE A 310 -7.60 8.93 -4.16
C PHE A 310 -8.65 10.00 -3.82
N GLU A 311 -9.71 9.65 -3.10
CA GLU A 311 -10.74 10.58 -2.65
C GLU A 311 -10.31 11.37 -1.41
N ILE A 312 -9.31 10.86 -0.69
CA ILE A 312 -8.75 11.52 0.48
C ILE A 312 -7.90 12.70 0.02
N LYS A 313 -8.20 13.87 0.55
CA LYS A 313 -7.42 15.08 0.32
C LYS A 313 -6.52 15.33 1.53
N SER A 314 -5.37 15.91 1.30
CA SER A 314 -4.50 16.37 2.39
C SER A 314 -5.23 17.40 3.24
N SER A 315 -5.15 17.27 4.57
CA SER A 315 -5.64 18.28 5.50
C SER A 315 -4.77 19.55 5.50
N ILE A 316 -3.51 19.41 5.06
CA ILE A 316 -2.59 20.53 4.89
C ILE A 316 -2.71 21.03 3.45
N GLU A 317 -3.31 22.20 3.27
CA GLU A 317 -3.37 22.89 1.98
C GLU A 317 -2.22 23.90 1.88
N GLU A 318 -1.41 23.77 0.83
CA GLU A 318 -0.46 24.82 0.47
C GLU A 318 -1.24 25.94 -0.23
N LYS A 319 -1.14 27.15 0.30
CA LYS A 319 -1.64 28.33 -0.42
C LYS A 319 -0.82 28.48 -1.70
N PRO A 320 -1.45 28.70 -2.88
CA PRO A 320 -0.70 28.96 -4.10
C PRO A 320 0.20 30.16 -3.87
N HIS A 321 1.50 29.93 -3.83
CA HIS A 321 2.46 31.04 -3.85
C HIS A 321 2.43 31.57 -5.28
N GLU A 322 1.88 32.76 -5.50
CA GLU A 322 2.11 33.51 -6.73
C GLU A 322 3.63 33.72 -6.84
N ILE A 323 4.27 32.95 -7.70
CA ILE A 323 5.62 33.24 -8.15
C ILE A 323 5.50 34.59 -8.84
N LYS A 324 5.68 35.68 -8.11
CA LYS A 324 5.94 36.98 -8.72
C LYS A 324 7.26 36.81 -9.48
N THR A 325 7.15 36.57 -10.77
CA THR A 325 8.22 36.74 -11.72
C THR A 325 8.63 38.21 -11.66
N GLN A 326 9.56 38.54 -10.77
CA GLN A 326 10.17 39.85 -10.71
C GLN A 326 11.16 39.99 -11.88
N ASN A 327 10.65 40.47 -13.02
CA ASN A 327 11.42 41.33 -13.88
C ASN A 327 11.27 42.73 -13.30
N THR A 328 12.22 43.17 -12.52
CA THR A 328 12.70 44.57 -12.47
C THR A 328 13.73 44.70 -11.34
N GLU A 329 14.88 45.19 -11.69
CA GLU A 329 16.00 45.61 -10.84
C GLU A 329 15.63 46.83 -9.97
N ASN A 330 14.64 46.81 -9.12
CA ASN A 330 14.37 47.85 -8.13
C ASN A 330 13.26 47.42 -7.18
N GLU A 331 13.55 46.53 -6.25
CA GLU A 331 12.82 46.40 -5.00
C GLU A 331 13.60 45.45 -4.06
N MET A 332 14.82 45.85 -3.75
CA MET A 332 15.54 45.45 -2.55
C MET A 332 14.99 46.25 -1.35
N GLU A 333 13.71 46.10 -1.00
CA GLU A 333 13.20 46.67 0.26
C GLU A 333 11.82 46.09 0.63
N THR A 334 11.73 44.78 0.83
CA THR A 334 10.69 44.18 1.68
C THR A 334 11.17 42.86 2.29
N THR A 335 12.43 42.77 2.65
CA THR A 335 12.84 41.98 3.79
C THR A 335 12.28 42.75 5.00
N GLN A 336 11.16 42.31 5.59
CA GLN A 336 10.82 42.76 6.93
C GLN A 336 12.11 42.66 7.74
N LYS A 337 12.65 43.82 8.20
CA LYS A 337 13.79 43.86 9.11
C LYS A 337 13.36 43.02 10.31
N ILE A 338 13.86 41.79 10.40
CA ILE A 338 13.71 40.94 11.58
C ILE A 338 14.35 41.76 12.68
N SER A 339 13.55 42.32 13.55
CA SER A 339 14.06 43.07 14.69
C SER A 339 14.80 42.08 15.60
N PRO A 340 15.86 42.47 16.28
CA PRO A 340 16.58 41.56 17.20
C PRO A 340 15.70 40.95 18.30
N GLU A 341 14.49 41.48 18.47
CA GLU A 341 13.50 41.00 19.44
C GLU A 341 12.51 39.95 18.87
N THR A 342 12.56 39.62 17.56
CA THR A 342 11.65 38.66 16.98
C THR A 342 12.06 37.23 17.39
N ALA A 343 11.13 36.47 17.97
CA ALA A 343 11.36 35.08 18.34
C ALA A 343 11.60 34.22 17.08
N LYS A 344 12.54 33.27 17.15
CA LYS A 344 12.77 32.31 16.07
C LYS A 344 11.62 31.35 15.92
N VAL A 345 11.07 30.86 17.03
CA VAL A 345 9.86 30.03 17.10
C VAL A 345 8.96 30.59 18.20
N GLU A 346 7.70 30.82 17.89
CA GLU A 346 6.71 31.28 18.85
C GLU A 346 5.44 30.43 18.74
N PHE A 347 4.94 29.97 19.87
CA PHE A 347 3.63 29.36 20.02
C PHE A 347 2.72 30.40 20.70
N ASP A 348 1.58 30.66 20.10
CA ASP A 348 0.61 31.64 20.55
C ASP A 348 -0.76 30.99 20.74
N HIS A 349 -1.10 30.67 21.98
CA HIS A 349 -2.35 30.01 22.41
C HIS A 349 -2.71 28.79 21.58
N VAL A 350 -1.77 27.83 21.43
CA VAL A 350 -1.90 26.68 20.55
C VAL A 350 -2.67 25.55 21.21
N ASP A 351 -3.77 25.15 20.56
CA ASP A 351 -4.51 23.93 20.83
C ASP A 351 -4.34 22.92 19.69
N PHE A 352 -4.17 21.66 20.04
CA PHE A 352 -4.04 20.59 19.05
C PHE A 352 -4.65 19.27 19.53
N ALA A 353 -5.38 18.60 18.62
CA ALA A 353 -5.87 17.22 18.78
C ALA A 353 -5.57 16.38 17.54
N TYR A 354 -5.19 15.13 17.75
CA TYR A 354 -5.08 14.16 16.64
C TYR A 354 -6.47 13.81 16.08
N ALA A 355 -6.53 13.45 14.80
CA ALA A 355 -7.78 13.04 14.16
C ALA A 355 -8.45 11.88 14.92
N GLY A 356 -9.73 12.06 15.28
CA GLY A 356 -10.49 11.06 16.05
C GLY A 356 -10.21 11.01 17.55
N ALA A 357 -9.31 11.84 18.08
CA ALA A 357 -9.09 11.96 19.52
C ALA A 357 -10.29 12.62 20.20
N LYS A 358 -10.63 12.16 21.42
CA LYS A 358 -11.74 12.72 22.23
C LYS A 358 -11.33 13.95 23.06
N SER A 359 -10.04 14.13 23.28
CA SER A 359 -9.45 15.23 24.04
C SER A 359 -8.26 15.82 23.28
N ASP A 360 -7.94 17.06 23.62
CA ASP A 360 -6.78 17.73 23.06
C ASP A 360 -5.49 17.08 23.58
N SER A 361 -4.50 17.02 22.72
CA SER A 361 -3.15 16.56 23.05
C SER A 361 -2.25 17.71 23.50
N LEU A 362 -2.60 18.93 23.12
CA LEU A 362 -2.01 20.18 23.62
C LEU A 362 -3.13 21.18 23.83
N THR A 363 -3.06 21.94 24.95
CA THR A 363 -4.05 22.94 25.32
C THR A 363 -3.35 24.22 25.79
N ASP A 364 -3.66 25.35 25.15
CA ASP A 364 -3.21 26.71 25.49
C ASP A 364 -1.68 26.82 25.64
N ILE A 365 -0.94 26.28 24.66
CA ILE A 365 0.52 26.32 24.67
C ILE A 365 1.00 27.66 24.14
N SER A 366 1.72 28.42 25.00
CA SER A 366 2.31 29.73 24.66
C SER A 366 3.74 29.82 25.15
N PHE A 367 4.70 30.04 24.25
CA PHE A 367 6.10 30.29 24.57
C PHE A 367 6.86 30.92 23.40
N LYS A 368 8.05 31.47 23.68
CA LYS A 368 8.96 32.04 22.68
C LYS A 368 10.34 31.42 22.80
N ALA A 369 10.91 31.02 21.67
CA ALA A 369 12.29 30.56 21.55
C ALA A 369 13.06 31.54 20.67
N MET A 370 14.12 32.12 21.21
CA MET A 370 14.95 33.08 20.48
C MET A 370 16.00 32.37 19.62
N LYS A 371 16.54 33.07 18.61
CA LYS A 371 17.61 32.55 17.76
C LYS A 371 18.82 32.11 18.61
N GLY A 372 19.37 30.95 18.32
CA GLY A 372 20.54 30.40 19.01
C GLY A 372 20.27 29.78 20.39
N GLN A 373 19.03 29.81 20.88
CA GLN A 373 18.67 29.19 22.15
C GLN A 373 18.52 27.66 22.05
N THR A 374 18.89 27.00 23.12
CA THR A 374 18.57 25.58 23.35
C THR A 374 17.32 25.48 24.22
N ILE A 375 16.26 24.89 23.69
CA ILE A 375 14.98 24.66 24.37
C ILE A 375 14.89 23.20 24.78
N GLY A 376 14.84 22.93 26.09
CA GLY A 376 14.55 21.61 26.62
C GLY A 376 13.03 21.38 26.75
N VAL A 377 12.53 20.24 26.32
CA VAL A 377 11.11 19.86 26.51
C VAL A 377 11.05 18.59 27.34
N ILE A 378 10.43 18.66 28.53
CA ILE A 378 10.32 17.54 29.46
C ILE A 378 8.88 17.35 29.95
N GLY A 379 8.58 16.15 30.42
CA GLY A 379 7.27 15.76 30.97
C GLY A 379 7.08 14.25 30.95
N GLY A 380 6.02 13.78 31.53
CA GLY A 380 5.64 12.36 31.56
C GLY A 380 5.43 11.75 30.16
N THR A 381 5.33 10.42 30.10
CA THR A 381 4.93 9.74 28.85
C THR A 381 3.50 10.15 28.49
N GLY A 382 3.27 10.57 27.24
CA GLY A 382 1.94 11.03 26.80
C GLY A 382 1.65 12.51 27.09
N SER A 383 2.56 13.29 27.70
CA SER A 383 2.33 14.71 28.01
C SER A 383 2.33 15.66 26.80
N GLY A 384 2.47 15.18 25.56
CA GLY A 384 2.39 16.02 24.35
C GLY A 384 3.74 16.51 23.80
N LYS A 385 4.92 16.07 24.35
CA LYS A 385 6.26 16.54 23.94
C LYS A 385 6.55 16.39 22.44
N SER A 386 6.41 15.20 21.91
CA SER A 386 6.62 14.94 20.46
C SER A 386 5.58 15.66 19.61
N THR A 387 4.36 15.80 20.11
CA THR A 387 3.30 16.56 19.46
C THR A 387 3.71 18.03 19.29
N LEU A 388 4.19 18.65 20.36
CA LEU A 388 4.64 20.04 20.34
C LEU A 388 5.70 20.29 19.26
N VAL A 389 6.77 19.49 19.25
CA VAL A 389 7.86 19.71 18.29
C VAL A 389 7.48 19.35 16.85
N ASN A 390 6.50 18.45 16.63
CA ASN A 390 5.99 18.10 15.31
C ASN A 390 5.12 19.19 14.66
N LEU A 391 4.62 20.16 15.44
CA LEU A 391 3.91 21.33 14.91
C LEU A 391 4.86 22.34 14.26
N ILE A 392 6.13 22.40 14.68
CA ILE A 392 7.13 23.35 14.15
C ILE A 392 7.37 23.11 12.63
N PRO A 393 7.65 21.88 12.13
CA PRO A 393 7.78 21.60 10.69
C PRO A 393 6.42 21.47 9.97
N ARG A 394 5.34 21.84 10.63
CA ARG A 394 3.97 21.71 10.11
C ARG A 394 3.70 20.30 9.61
N PHE A 395 3.96 19.28 10.45
CA PHE A 395 3.53 17.92 10.16
C PHE A 395 2.02 17.76 10.39
N TYR A 396 1.47 18.60 11.25
CA TYR A 396 0.05 18.74 11.55
C TYR A 396 -0.30 20.24 11.64
N ASP A 397 -1.51 20.62 11.32
CA ASP A 397 -2.02 21.97 11.55
C ASP A 397 -2.67 22.07 12.93
N VAL A 398 -2.50 23.22 13.60
CA VAL A 398 -3.10 23.52 14.91
C VAL A 398 -4.61 23.71 14.77
N ARG A 399 -5.34 23.35 15.82
CA ARG A 399 -6.80 23.56 15.87
C ARG A 399 -7.13 25.03 16.18
N GLU A 400 -6.49 25.58 17.20
CA GLU A 400 -6.60 26.98 17.59
C GLU A 400 -5.20 27.56 17.82
N GLY A 401 -5.06 28.88 17.81
CA GLY A 401 -3.79 29.55 17.95
C GLY A 401 -2.92 29.54 16.70
N LYS A 402 -1.63 29.85 16.89
CA LYS A 402 -0.63 29.98 15.81
C LYS A 402 0.73 29.45 16.23
N VAL A 403 1.45 28.87 15.27
CA VAL A 403 2.89 28.60 15.37
C VAL A 403 3.58 29.54 14.41
N LEU A 404 4.48 30.37 14.91
CA LEU A 404 5.18 31.38 14.13
C LEU A 404 6.67 31.04 14.05
N ILE A 405 7.26 31.23 12.88
CA ILE A 405 8.71 31.15 12.65
C ILE A 405 9.16 32.47 12.06
N ASP A 406 10.12 33.12 12.70
CA ASP A 406 10.57 34.48 12.36
C ASP A 406 9.40 35.48 12.24
N GLY A 407 8.35 35.29 13.07
CA GLY A 407 7.14 36.11 13.08
C GLY A 407 6.09 35.77 12.02
N ALA A 408 6.35 34.83 11.12
CA ALA A 408 5.40 34.35 10.10
C ALA A 408 4.70 33.07 10.54
N ASP A 409 3.39 32.97 10.35
CA ASP A 409 2.63 31.75 10.63
C ASP A 409 3.09 30.61 9.70
N VAL A 410 3.37 29.43 10.25
CA VAL A 410 3.80 28.25 9.48
C VAL A 410 2.79 27.85 8.39
N ARG A 411 1.51 28.26 8.53
CA ARG A 411 0.46 28.01 7.54
C ARG A 411 0.57 28.92 6.30
N ASP A 412 1.28 30.02 6.41
CA ASP A 412 1.50 30.98 5.33
C ASP A 412 2.83 30.77 4.60
N LEU A 413 3.72 29.93 5.17
CA LEU A 413 5.02 29.61 4.57
C LEU A 413 4.92 28.42 3.59
N PRO A 414 5.67 28.44 2.46
CA PRO A 414 5.81 27.27 1.61
C PRO A 414 6.44 26.11 2.39
N LEU A 415 5.83 24.91 2.33
CA LEU A 415 6.30 23.76 3.11
C LEU A 415 7.75 23.37 2.77
N THR A 416 8.17 23.56 1.53
CA THR A 416 9.53 23.28 1.08
C THR A 416 10.55 24.19 1.78
N GLU A 417 10.28 25.49 1.86
CA GLU A 417 11.15 26.47 2.52
C GLU A 417 11.16 26.26 4.04
N LEU A 418 9.96 26.11 4.63
CA LEU A 418 9.80 25.81 6.05
C LEU A 418 10.61 24.57 6.47
N ARG A 419 10.41 23.47 5.77
CA ARG A 419 11.08 22.21 6.09
C ARG A 419 12.56 22.20 5.70
N HIS A 420 12.99 23.05 4.79
CA HIS A 420 14.40 23.23 4.47
C HIS A 420 15.17 23.89 5.63
N ALA A 421 14.55 24.84 6.32
CA ALA A 421 15.15 25.52 7.47
C ALA A 421 15.21 24.65 8.74
N ILE A 422 14.56 23.46 8.75
CA ILE A 422 14.41 22.61 9.94
C ILE A 422 15.11 21.26 9.72
N GLY A 423 15.98 20.91 10.65
CA GLY A 423 16.55 19.56 10.80
C GLY A 423 15.76 18.80 11.87
N ALA A 424 15.05 17.74 11.51
CA ALA A 424 14.28 16.94 12.46
C ALA A 424 14.90 15.56 12.64
N VAL A 425 15.17 15.21 13.90
CA VAL A 425 15.65 13.88 14.32
C VAL A 425 14.49 13.20 15.06
N PRO A 426 13.80 12.23 14.43
CA PRO A 426 12.67 11.57 15.06
C PRO A 426 13.12 10.63 16.18
N GLN A 427 12.22 10.33 17.11
CA GLN A 427 12.43 9.39 18.23
C GLN A 427 12.91 8.03 17.73
N ARG A 428 12.33 7.51 16.66
CA ARG A 428 12.76 6.25 16.02
C ARG A 428 13.74 6.54 14.90
N ALA A 429 15.00 6.15 15.09
CA ALA A 429 16.01 6.26 14.05
C ALA A 429 15.67 5.36 12.85
N VAL A 430 15.47 5.98 11.69
CA VAL A 430 15.20 5.30 10.42
C VAL A 430 16.31 5.62 9.43
N LEU A 431 17.00 4.56 8.95
CA LEU A 431 17.98 4.65 7.88
C LEU A 431 17.48 3.85 6.66
N PHE A 432 17.82 4.33 5.48
CA PHE A 432 17.46 3.67 4.23
C PHE A 432 18.56 2.72 3.77
N LYS A 433 18.17 1.65 3.08
CA LYS A 433 19.15 0.76 2.45
C LYS A 433 19.93 1.52 1.37
N GLY A 434 21.26 1.47 1.44
CA GLY A 434 22.17 2.18 0.54
C GLY A 434 23.48 2.48 1.24
N THR A 435 24.31 3.32 0.66
CA THR A 435 25.55 3.76 1.29
C THR A 435 25.28 4.76 2.42
N LEU A 436 26.26 4.95 3.29
CA LEU A 436 26.23 6.02 4.28
C LEU A 436 26.10 7.38 3.60
N ARG A 437 26.85 7.62 2.53
CA ARG A 437 26.78 8.82 1.69
C ARG A 437 25.36 9.09 1.22
N ASP A 438 24.67 8.07 0.64
CA ASP A 438 23.29 8.21 0.20
C ASP A 438 22.36 8.61 1.35
N ASN A 439 22.55 8.01 2.53
CA ASN A 439 21.77 8.36 3.71
C ASN A 439 22.01 9.79 4.20
N MET A 440 23.22 10.32 4.10
CA MET A 440 23.52 11.70 4.48
C MET A 440 22.95 12.70 3.47
N ARG A 441 23.00 12.38 2.18
CA ARG A 441 22.43 13.20 1.10
C ARG A 441 20.91 13.36 1.14
N TRP A 442 20.20 12.57 1.95
CA TRP A 442 18.79 12.87 2.28
C TRP A 442 18.64 14.19 3.06
N GLY A 443 19.64 14.62 3.78
CA GLY A 443 19.66 15.93 4.43
C GLY A 443 19.90 17.07 3.43
N LYS A 444 20.91 16.90 2.57
CA LYS A 444 21.31 17.85 1.52
C LYS A 444 21.83 17.06 0.32
N GLU A 445 21.15 17.15 -0.84
CA GLU A 445 21.39 16.30 -2.02
C GLU A 445 22.79 16.50 -2.60
N ASP A 446 23.28 17.73 -2.62
CA ASP A 446 24.58 18.15 -3.12
C ASP A 446 25.67 18.21 -2.04
N ALA A 447 25.45 17.59 -0.88
CA ALA A 447 26.44 17.58 0.22
C ALA A 447 27.79 17.03 -0.23
N THR A 448 28.84 17.80 0.04
CA THR A 448 30.23 17.38 -0.19
C THR A 448 30.66 16.35 0.86
N ASP A 449 31.73 15.61 0.56
CA ASP A 449 32.27 14.65 1.53
C ASP A 449 32.77 15.33 2.80
N GLU A 450 33.33 16.56 2.69
CA GLU A 450 33.78 17.36 3.83
C GLU A 450 32.60 17.76 4.73
N GLU A 451 31.48 18.22 4.16
CA GLU A 451 30.27 18.56 4.91
C GLU A 451 29.70 17.33 5.63
N ILE A 452 29.69 16.18 4.95
CA ILE A 452 29.24 14.92 5.54
C ILE A 452 30.14 14.51 6.72
N TRP A 453 31.46 14.54 6.54
CA TRP A 453 32.41 14.20 7.61
C TRP A 453 32.32 15.17 8.79
N HIS A 454 32.14 16.47 8.53
CA HIS A 454 31.91 17.46 9.58
C HIS A 454 30.65 17.14 10.41
N ALA A 455 29.53 16.85 9.75
CA ALA A 455 28.29 16.46 10.43
C ALA A 455 28.43 15.14 11.22
N LEU A 456 29.21 14.18 10.70
CA LEU A 456 29.52 12.94 11.41
C LEU A 456 30.40 13.17 12.65
N ASP A 457 31.34 14.13 12.60
CA ASP A 457 32.15 14.55 13.72
C ASP A 457 31.29 15.18 14.82
N VAL A 458 30.44 16.15 14.47
CA VAL A 458 29.52 16.79 15.42
C VAL A 458 28.56 15.75 16.03
N ALA A 459 28.07 14.80 15.23
CA ALA A 459 27.20 13.70 15.71
C ALA A 459 27.96 12.60 16.47
N GLN A 460 29.27 12.74 16.70
CA GLN A 460 30.14 11.75 17.38
C GLN A 460 30.08 10.37 16.67
N ALA A 461 30.00 10.36 15.35
CA ALA A 461 29.83 9.14 14.56
C ALA A 461 31.10 8.70 13.85
N ARG A 462 32.10 9.59 13.67
CA ARG A 462 33.32 9.35 12.89
C ARG A 462 34.08 8.11 13.34
N ASP A 463 34.35 7.99 14.64
CA ASP A 463 35.19 6.91 15.20
C ASP A 463 34.70 5.51 14.80
N PHE A 464 33.39 5.26 14.90
CA PHE A 464 32.86 3.92 14.58
C PHE A 464 32.77 3.67 13.08
N ILE A 465 32.65 4.72 12.24
CA ILE A 465 32.67 4.59 10.79
C ILE A 465 34.07 4.26 10.30
N GLU A 466 35.08 4.98 10.79
CA GLU A 466 36.49 4.71 10.47
C GLU A 466 36.91 3.31 10.95
N ALA A 467 36.43 2.87 12.10
CA ALA A 467 36.70 1.52 12.62
C ALA A 467 36.09 0.40 11.74
N LYS A 468 35.08 0.70 10.90
CA LYS A 468 34.52 -0.24 9.93
C LYS A 468 35.32 -0.33 8.62
N GLY A 469 36.18 0.67 8.33
CA GLY A 469 37.11 0.66 7.20
C GLY A 469 36.53 0.99 5.83
N GLU A 470 35.20 1.16 5.69
CA GLU A 470 34.52 1.43 4.41
C GLU A 470 34.24 2.94 4.20
N GLY A 471 34.44 3.77 5.23
CA GLY A 471 34.19 5.22 5.16
C GLY A 471 32.75 5.57 4.79
N LEU A 472 32.56 6.53 3.88
CA LEU A 472 31.24 6.98 3.43
C LEU A 472 30.52 5.97 2.52
N ASP A 473 31.25 4.97 2.00
CA ASP A 473 30.67 3.92 1.17
C ASP A 473 30.17 2.72 1.99
N LEU A 474 30.24 2.81 3.34
CA LEU A 474 29.67 1.84 4.25
C LEU A 474 28.22 1.53 3.90
N MET A 475 27.96 0.25 3.60
CA MET A 475 26.61 -0.22 3.28
C MET A 475 25.74 -0.31 4.53
N ILE A 476 24.58 0.32 4.46
CA ILE A 476 23.53 0.31 5.49
C ILE A 476 22.40 -0.59 5.02
N ASP A 477 22.04 -1.58 5.84
CA ASP A 477 20.89 -2.43 5.58
C ASP A 477 19.56 -1.69 5.79
N GLN A 478 18.47 -2.24 5.28
CA GLN A 478 17.13 -1.69 5.47
C GLN A 478 16.85 -1.48 6.98
N GLY A 479 16.53 -0.24 7.37
CA GLY A 479 16.31 0.13 8.76
C GLY A 479 17.58 0.18 9.61
N GLY A 480 18.77 0.04 9.03
CA GLY A 480 20.05 0.07 9.74
C GLY A 480 20.27 -1.14 10.66
N HIS A 481 19.73 -2.31 10.31
CA HIS A 481 19.81 -3.51 11.16
C HIS A 481 21.24 -4.00 11.42
N ASN A 482 22.20 -3.65 10.56
CA ASN A 482 23.64 -3.93 10.74
C ASN A 482 24.37 -2.94 11.68
N LEU A 483 23.62 -2.02 12.32
CA LEU A 483 24.13 -1.02 13.24
C LEU A 483 23.47 -1.16 14.62
N SER A 484 24.20 -0.77 15.69
CA SER A 484 23.62 -0.67 17.03
C SER A 484 22.60 0.47 17.12
N GLY A 485 21.73 0.48 18.14
CA GLY A 485 20.75 1.54 18.35
C GLY A 485 21.37 2.94 18.42
N GLY A 486 22.44 3.08 19.21
CA GLY A 486 23.17 4.34 19.35
C GLY A 486 23.91 4.77 18.07
N GLN A 487 24.42 3.82 17.27
CA GLN A 487 25.03 4.13 15.98
C GLN A 487 23.99 4.66 14.99
N ARG A 488 22.81 4.00 14.88
CA ARG A 488 21.69 4.49 14.05
C ARG A 488 21.28 5.90 14.45
N GLN A 489 21.14 6.15 15.75
CA GLN A 489 20.73 7.45 16.27
C GLN A 489 21.72 8.55 15.88
N ARG A 490 23.04 8.32 16.08
CA ARG A 490 24.08 9.29 15.69
C ARG A 490 24.08 9.58 14.20
N LEU A 491 23.87 8.57 13.34
CA LEU A 491 23.74 8.78 11.90
C LEU A 491 22.49 9.58 11.53
N THR A 492 21.38 9.38 12.23
CA THR A 492 20.16 10.17 12.00
C THR A 492 20.37 11.63 12.40
N ILE A 493 21.12 11.88 13.47
CA ILE A 493 21.51 13.24 13.90
C ILE A 493 22.46 13.87 12.86
N ALA A 494 23.48 13.13 12.41
CA ALA A 494 24.40 13.61 11.37
C ALA A 494 23.63 14.02 10.10
N ARG A 495 22.67 13.20 9.65
CA ARG A 495 21.82 13.50 8.50
C ARG A 495 21.03 14.81 8.66
N ALA A 496 20.54 15.11 9.86
CA ALA A 496 19.86 16.36 10.13
C ALA A 496 20.83 17.56 10.11
N LEU A 497 22.06 17.36 10.62
CA LEU A 497 23.11 18.39 10.68
C LEU A 497 23.73 18.71 9.31
N VAL A 498 23.88 17.74 8.39
CA VAL A 498 24.38 17.96 7.02
C VAL A 498 23.58 19.06 6.29
N ARG A 499 22.32 19.22 6.67
CA ARG A 499 21.40 20.22 6.08
C ARG A 499 21.76 21.66 6.46
N ASP A 500 22.58 21.86 7.51
CA ASP A 500 22.85 23.14 8.14
C ASP A 500 21.56 23.91 8.50
N PRO A 501 20.69 23.31 9.33
CA PRO A 501 19.36 23.86 9.58
C PRO A 501 19.41 25.05 10.53
N GLN A 502 18.46 25.98 10.40
CA GLN A 502 18.29 27.09 11.35
C GLN A 502 17.62 26.64 12.66
N ILE A 503 16.83 25.58 12.61
CA ILE A 503 16.15 24.97 13.76
C ILE A 503 16.45 23.48 13.74
N LEU A 504 17.00 22.94 14.84
CA LEU A 504 17.25 21.53 15.03
C LEU A 504 16.28 20.97 16.06
N ILE A 505 15.53 19.93 15.70
CA ILE A 505 14.59 19.23 16.58
C ILE A 505 15.16 17.83 16.85
N MET A 506 15.39 17.52 18.13
CA MET A 506 15.84 16.20 18.58
C MET A 506 14.77 15.58 19.49
N ASP A 507 13.91 14.72 18.92
CA ASP A 507 12.84 14.06 19.68
C ASP A 507 13.34 12.76 20.29
N ASP A 508 13.56 12.78 21.62
CA ASP A 508 14.07 11.69 22.47
C ASP A 508 15.29 10.93 21.87
N SER A 509 16.09 11.68 21.11
CA SER A 509 17.19 11.16 20.30
C SER A 509 18.39 10.69 21.14
N ALA A 510 18.44 11.00 22.42
CA ALA A 510 19.48 10.60 23.36
C ALA A 510 19.19 9.27 24.09
N SER A 511 17.97 8.74 24.00
CA SER A 511 17.54 7.55 24.77
C SER A 511 18.36 6.28 24.48
N ALA A 512 18.87 6.16 23.26
CA ALA A 512 19.69 5.03 22.81
C ALA A 512 21.21 5.25 23.02
N LEU A 513 21.62 6.42 23.53
CA LEU A 513 23.02 6.78 23.77
C LEU A 513 23.42 6.55 25.24
N ASP A 514 24.68 6.19 25.45
CA ASP A 514 25.26 6.24 26.79
C ASP A 514 25.50 7.69 27.24
N PHE A 515 25.57 7.91 28.55
CA PHE A 515 25.66 9.24 29.13
C PHE A 515 26.89 10.04 28.68
N ALA A 516 28.02 9.38 28.46
CA ALA A 516 29.25 10.05 28.04
C ALA A 516 29.16 10.51 26.58
N THR A 517 28.61 9.69 25.69
CA THR A 517 28.40 10.02 24.29
C THR A 517 27.34 11.11 24.14
N ASP A 518 26.22 11.05 24.89
CA ASP A 518 25.19 12.10 24.91
C ASP A 518 25.77 13.46 25.37
N ALA A 519 26.60 13.47 26.43
CA ALA A 519 27.22 14.71 26.90
C ALA A 519 28.20 15.31 25.88
N ARG A 520 29.01 14.46 25.20
CA ARG A 520 29.91 14.91 24.11
C ARG A 520 29.16 15.44 22.93
N LEU A 521 28.09 14.74 22.49
CA LEU A 521 27.22 15.16 21.39
C LEU A 521 26.63 16.55 21.65
N ARG A 522 26.03 16.76 22.81
CA ARG A 522 25.44 18.05 23.18
C ARG A 522 26.45 19.19 23.22
N ARG A 523 27.65 18.92 23.73
CA ARG A 523 28.75 19.88 23.69
C ARG A 523 29.13 20.22 22.25
N ALA A 524 29.35 19.19 21.42
CA ALA A 524 29.71 19.37 20.01
C ALA A 524 28.64 20.16 19.24
N ILE A 525 27.35 19.87 19.46
CA ILE A 525 26.25 20.63 18.86
C ILE A 525 26.34 22.09 19.30
N ARG A 526 26.44 22.39 20.60
CA ARG A 526 26.52 23.77 21.13
C ARG A 526 27.71 24.55 20.57
N GLU A 527 28.89 23.91 20.44
CA GLU A 527 30.10 24.56 19.96
C GLU A 527 30.06 24.85 18.45
N ASN A 528 29.41 23.97 17.67
CA ASN A 528 29.39 24.07 16.18
C ASN A 528 28.12 24.73 15.64
N THR A 529 27.10 25.04 16.47
CA THR A 529 25.79 25.53 15.98
C THR A 529 25.32 26.77 16.74
N LYS A 530 26.18 27.76 16.89
CA LYS A 530 25.91 28.98 17.72
C LYS A 530 24.69 29.79 17.29
N ASP A 531 24.34 29.78 16.01
CA ASP A 531 23.19 30.50 15.45
C ASP A 531 21.92 29.63 15.29
N MET A 532 22.03 28.35 15.56
CA MET A 532 20.94 27.37 15.42
C MET A 532 20.08 27.33 16.69
N THR A 533 18.78 27.40 16.55
CA THR A 533 17.85 27.15 17.66
C THR A 533 17.60 25.66 17.80
N VAL A 534 17.85 25.09 18.98
CA VAL A 534 17.81 23.63 19.20
C VAL A 534 16.69 23.26 20.15
N PHE A 535 15.79 22.39 19.72
CA PHE A 535 14.77 21.76 20.58
C PHE A 535 15.21 20.36 20.96
N ILE A 536 15.36 20.10 22.27
CA ILE A 536 15.74 18.81 22.82
C ILE A 536 14.57 18.26 23.62
N VAL A 537 13.88 17.29 23.07
CA VAL A 537 12.86 16.54 23.81
C VAL A 537 13.52 15.38 24.54
N SER A 538 13.29 15.29 25.84
CA SER A 538 13.83 14.18 26.63
C SER A 538 12.96 13.88 27.85
N GLN A 539 12.99 12.62 28.27
CA GLN A 539 12.46 12.20 29.57
C GLN A 539 13.52 12.31 30.69
N ARG A 540 14.80 12.56 30.33
CA ARG A 540 15.92 12.64 31.28
C ARG A 540 16.22 14.09 31.65
N ALA A 541 16.05 14.44 32.91
CA ALA A 541 16.39 15.78 33.44
C ALA A 541 17.85 16.16 33.14
N THR A 542 18.80 15.22 33.24
CA THR A 542 20.22 15.42 32.94
C THR A 542 20.49 15.87 31.50
N THR A 543 19.65 15.48 30.55
CA THR A 543 19.81 15.83 29.14
C THR A 543 19.46 17.31 28.86
N ILE A 544 18.45 17.84 29.54
CA ILE A 544 17.95 19.21 29.32
C ILE A 544 18.41 20.23 30.37
N ARG A 545 19.07 19.79 31.43
CA ARG A 545 19.51 20.61 32.56
C ARG A 545 20.24 21.89 32.16
N ASN A 546 21.01 21.85 31.06
CA ASN A 546 21.79 22.97 30.55
C ASN A 546 21.11 23.71 29.41
N ALA A 547 19.82 23.47 29.16
CA ALA A 547 19.03 24.25 28.20
C ALA A 547 18.83 25.69 28.72
N ASP A 548 18.77 26.65 27.78
CA ASP A 548 18.54 28.05 28.11
C ASP A 548 17.12 28.26 28.64
N THR A 549 16.17 27.53 28.08
CA THR A 549 14.78 27.49 28.53
C THR A 549 14.29 26.04 28.53
N ILE A 550 13.59 25.66 29.57
CA ILE A 550 12.97 24.33 29.70
C ILE A 550 11.44 24.52 29.72
N LEU A 551 10.74 23.78 28.88
CA LEU A 551 9.30 23.67 28.83
C LEU A 551 8.90 22.39 29.57
N VAL A 552 8.15 22.52 30.64
CA VAL A 552 7.61 21.38 31.39
C VAL A 552 6.19 21.12 30.96
N LEU A 553 5.94 19.98 30.34
CA LEU A 553 4.61 19.56 29.87
C LEU A 553 3.99 18.55 30.83
N ASP A 554 2.78 18.79 31.23
CA ASP A 554 1.95 17.87 32.00
C ASP A 554 0.53 17.83 31.42
N ASP A 555 0.08 16.63 31.07
CA ASP A 555 -1.25 16.35 30.47
C ASP A 555 -1.65 17.36 29.36
N GLY A 556 -0.72 17.61 28.42
CA GLY A 556 -0.95 18.51 27.28
C GLY A 556 -0.88 20.00 27.59
N LYS A 557 -0.51 20.42 28.80
CA LYS A 557 -0.39 21.82 29.23
C LYS A 557 1.03 22.17 29.64
N LEU A 558 1.37 23.47 29.58
CA LEU A 558 2.60 23.98 30.14
C LEU A 558 2.48 24.12 31.67
N ALA A 559 3.13 23.21 32.41
CA ALA A 559 3.22 23.27 33.87
C ALA A 559 4.28 24.28 34.36
N GLY A 560 5.29 24.58 33.55
CA GLY A 560 6.33 25.55 33.89
C GLY A 560 7.22 25.90 32.70
N ILE A 561 7.76 27.11 32.69
CA ILE A 561 8.73 27.62 31.72
C ILE A 561 9.83 28.37 32.48
N GLY A 562 11.09 28.05 32.23
CA GLY A 562 12.22 28.72 32.86
C GLY A 562 13.53 27.97 32.71
N ASN A 563 14.55 28.39 33.35
CA ASN A 563 15.81 27.65 33.46
C ASN A 563 15.74 26.57 34.57
N HIS A 564 16.72 25.67 34.58
CA HIS A 564 16.77 24.57 35.53
C HIS A 564 16.60 25.03 36.99
N LYS A 565 17.32 26.09 37.41
CA LYS A 565 17.29 26.61 38.80
C LYS A 565 15.94 27.22 39.15
N GLN A 566 15.32 27.96 38.24
CA GLN A 566 14.00 28.54 38.44
C GLN A 566 12.93 27.46 38.60
N LEU A 567 12.93 26.46 37.69
CA LEU A 567 11.95 25.40 37.70
C LEU A 567 12.04 24.48 38.90
N LEU A 568 13.23 24.25 39.42
CA LEU A 568 13.40 23.50 40.69
C LEU A 568 12.68 24.18 41.85
N LYS A 569 12.59 25.52 41.86
CA LYS A 569 11.95 26.31 42.91
C LYS A 569 10.45 26.55 42.66
N GLU A 570 10.06 26.75 41.42
CA GLU A 570 8.74 27.28 41.05
C GLU A 570 7.80 26.22 40.45
N CYS A 571 8.32 25.05 40.00
CA CYS A 571 7.53 24.03 39.31
C CYS A 571 7.61 22.68 40.03
N ASP A 572 6.56 22.31 40.74
CA ASP A 572 6.49 21.04 41.49
C ASP A 572 6.65 19.83 40.58
N VAL A 573 6.05 19.85 39.40
CA VAL A 573 6.14 18.77 38.39
C VAL A 573 7.60 18.57 37.95
N TYR A 574 8.33 19.65 37.68
CA TYR A 574 9.75 19.55 37.31
C TYR A 574 10.60 19.04 38.45
N ARG A 575 10.36 19.52 39.66
CA ARG A 575 11.06 19.09 40.87
C ARG A 575 10.84 17.61 41.14
N GLU A 576 9.63 17.11 40.99
CA GLU A 576 9.27 15.69 41.12
C GLU A 576 10.02 14.84 40.09
N ILE A 577 10.03 15.24 38.81
CA ILE A 577 10.79 14.58 37.75
C ILE A 577 12.28 14.52 38.11
N CYS A 578 12.86 15.63 38.58
CA CYS A 578 14.27 15.67 38.99
C CYS A 578 14.56 14.76 40.20
N LEU A 579 13.71 14.78 41.22
CA LEU A 579 13.86 13.94 42.42
C LEU A 579 13.69 12.44 42.14
N SER A 580 12.96 12.08 41.07
CA SER A 580 12.84 10.69 40.62
C SER A 580 14.08 10.15 39.91
N GLN A 581 14.98 11.04 39.43
CA GLN A 581 16.13 10.69 38.59
C GLN A 581 17.48 11.06 39.22
N LEU A 582 17.52 12.05 40.09
CA LEU A 582 18.71 12.58 40.74
C LEU A 582 18.65 12.34 42.24
N SER A 583 19.81 12.32 42.89
CA SER A 583 19.85 12.24 44.36
C SER A 583 19.32 13.55 44.99
N LYS A 584 18.70 13.45 46.17
CA LYS A 584 18.21 14.63 46.91
C LYS A 584 19.34 15.69 47.11
N LYS A 585 20.57 15.25 47.38
CA LYS A 585 21.74 16.14 47.55
C LYS A 585 22.11 16.89 46.27
N GLU A 586 21.95 16.27 45.10
CA GLU A 586 22.20 16.94 43.83
C GLU A 586 21.10 17.98 43.53
N VAL A 587 19.84 17.66 43.77
CA VAL A 587 18.73 18.60 43.59
C VAL A 587 18.88 19.80 44.53
N GLU A 588 19.15 19.59 45.81
CA GLU A 588 19.38 20.66 46.80
C GLU A 588 20.59 21.55 46.47
N ARG A 589 21.65 20.97 45.89
CA ARG A 589 22.81 21.74 45.42
C ARG A 589 22.48 22.60 44.20
N ASP A 590 21.64 22.10 43.31
CA ASP A 590 21.24 22.81 42.08
C ASP A 590 20.16 23.89 42.35
N GLU A 591 19.43 23.79 43.47
CA GLU A 591 18.52 24.82 43.96
C GLU A 591 19.24 26.05 44.52
N GLN A 592 20.48 25.87 45.03
CA GLN A 592 21.32 26.96 45.53
C GLN A 592 22.04 27.67 44.37
#